data_ed90c178de89fef54bf2f0e989d638eb
#
_entry.id   ed90c178de89fef54bf2f0e989d638eb
#
_cell.length_a   1.000
_cell.length_b   1.000
_cell.length_c   1.000
_cell.angle_alpha   90.00
_cell.angle_beta   90.00
_cell.angle_gamma   90.00
#
_symmetry.space_group_name_H-M   'P 1'
#
loop_
_entity.id
_entity.type
_entity.pdbx_description
1 polymer ?
#
loop_
_entity_poly.entity_id
_entity_poly.type
_entity_poly.pdbx_seq_one_letter_code
_entity_poly.pdbx_strand_id
1 'polypeptide(L)'
;MINQMYLSAAKLLGYDINHAMMRLARIRNLTFEEKAKWRIQKRWDIVKHHFYNNTFYRSKLGEILPNNWDDLPILNKSDFQNSLEGLLSEGFSKKNTYISSTSGSSGAPFFFAKDKYCHSLSWANIINRYQKLGIRFRAPEARFYGIPLDKKQYKLEMLKDFFMNRVRFKIFDLSDPAMRDFVI
;
A
#
# COMPACT_ATOMS: atom_id res chain seq x y z
N MET A 1 -18.14 -14.07 3.70
CA MET A 1 -17.09 -14.39 4.71
C MET A 1 -15.72 -14.31 4.03
N ILE A 2 -14.76 -13.66 4.67
CA ILE A 2 -13.37 -13.66 4.19
C ILE A 2 -12.82 -15.06 4.37
N ASN A 3 -12.08 -15.55 3.36
CA ASN A 3 -11.48 -16.88 3.45
C ASN A 3 -10.45 -16.91 4.59
N GLN A 4 -10.72 -17.66 5.66
CA GLN A 4 -9.84 -17.78 6.84
C GLN A 4 -8.45 -18.31 6.45
N MET A 5 -8.36 -19.20 5.48
CA MET A 5 -7.08 -19.73 4.98
C MET A 5 -6.19 -18.61 4.42
N TYR A 6 -6.77 -17.66 3.66
CA TYR A 6 -6.04 -16.53 3.13
C TYR A 6 -5.50 -15.63 4.25
N LEU A 7 -6.33 -15.31 5.25
CA LEU A 7 -5.93 -14.50 6.40
C LEU A 7 -4.84 -15.17 7.22
N SER A 8 -4.94 -16.48 7.42
CA SER A 8 -3.91 -17.26 8.14
C SER A 8 -2.60 -17.30 7.37
N ALA A 9 -2.63 -17.53 6.06
CA ALA A 9 -1.44 -17.51 5.22
C ALA A 9 -0.79 -16.10 5.19
N ALA A 10 -1.59 -15.04 5.08
CA ALA A 10 -1.09 -13.68 5.15
C ALA A 10 -0.41 -13.39 6.50
N LYS A 11 -1.00 -13.87 7.60
CA LYS A 11 -0.45 -13.70 8.96
C LYS A 11 0.89 -14.41 9.13
N LEU A 12 1.05 -15.62 8.58
CA LEU A 12 2.33 -16.36 8.58
C LEU A 12 3.43 -15.58 7.84
N LEU A 13 3.07 -14.81 6.82
CA LEU A 13 3.98 -13.90 6.11
C LEU A 13 4.18 -12.56 6.83
N GLY A 14 3.57 -12.37 8.00
CA GLY A 14 3.67 -11.18 8.83
C GLY A 14 2.64 -10.08 8.49
N TYR A 15 1.64 -10.36 7.64
CA TYR A 15 0.55 -9.43 7.30
C TYR A 15 -0.69 -9.72 8.15
N ASP A 16 -0.82 -9.10 9.32
CA ASP A 16 -1.98 -9.29 10.20
C ASP A 16 -3.17 -8.41 9.76
N ILE A 17 -3.87 -8.87 8.74
CA ILE A 17 -5.04 -8.19 8.16
C ILE A 17 -6.19 -8.14 9.17
N ASN A 18 -6.37 -9.17 10.02
CA ASN A 18 -7.43 -9.18 11.04
C ASN A 18 -7.22 -8.06 12.06
N HIS A 19 -6.01 -7.91 12.59
CA HIS A 19 -5.67 -6.82 13.50
C HIS A 19 -5.90 -5.45 12.81
N ALA A 20 -5.48 -5.33 11.55
CA ALA A 20 -5.69 -4.11 10.76
C ALA A 20 -7.19 -3.79 10.58
N MET A 21 -8.04 -4.79 10.34
CA MET A 21 -9.50 -4.62 10.23
C MET A 21 -10.12 -4.15 11.56
N MET A 22 -9.74 -4.77 12.67
CA MET A 22 -10.21 -4.34 14.01
C MET A 22 -9.79 -2.89 14.31
N ARG A 23 -8.55 -2.54 13.99
CA ARG A 23 -8.05 -1.16 14.16
C ARG A 23 -8.83 -0.16 13.30
N LEU A 24 -9.08 -0.51 12.04
CA LEU A 24 -9.84 0.32 11.11
C LEU A 24 -11.29 0.53 11.59
N ALA A 25 -11.93 -0.52 12.12
CA ALA A 25 -13.28 -0.44 12.69
C ALA A 25 -13.29 0.49 13.91
N ARG A 26 -12.31 0.38 14.82
CA ARG A 26 -12.18 1.27 15.97
C ARG A 26 -12.05 2.74 15.56
N ILE A 27 -11.17 3.04 14.58
CA ILE A 27 -11.00 4.42 14.08
C ILE A 27 -12.28 4.97 13.47
N ARG A 28 -13.07 4.14 12.80
CA ARG A 28 -14.34 4.57 12.20
C ARG A 28 -15.40 4.96 13.22
N ASN A 29 -15.40 4.28 14.36
CA ASN A 29 -16.35 4.54 15.45
C ASN A 29 -16.00 5.78 16.28
N LEU A 30 -14.83 6.38 16.07
CA LEU A 30 -14.49 7.66 16.69
C LEU A 30 -15.43 8.76 16.22
N THR A 31 -15.73 9.73 17.08
CA THR A 31 -16.44 10.97 16.72
C THR A 31 -15.61 11.80 15.74
N PHE A 32 -16.20 12.82 15.18
CA PHE A 32 -15.49 13.76 14.31
C PHE A 32 -14.28 14.42 15.00
N GLU A 33 -14.49 14.87 16.23
CA GLU A 33 -13.45 15.52 17.04
C GLU A 33 -12.32 14.55 17.43
N GLU A 34 -12.67 13.34 17.86
CA GLU A 34 -11.69 12.29 18.16
C GLU A 34 -10.86 11.92 16.93
N LYS A 35 -11.50 11.83 15.73
CA LYS A 35 -10.79 11.59 14.46
C LYS A 35 -9.82 12.73 14.13
N ALA A 36 -10.21 13.98 14.40
CA ALA A 36 -9.34 15.14 14.18
C ALA A 36 -8.10 15.06 15.07
N LYS A 37 -8.29 14.86 16.37
CA LYS A 37 -7.21 14.69 17.36
C LYS A 37 -6.32 13.49 16.99
N TRP A 38 -6.93 12.36 16.66
CA TRP A 38 -6.20 11.14 16.25
C TRP A 38 -5.34 11.39 15.00
N ARG A 39 -5.84 12.10 13.98
CA ARG A 39 -5.07 12.44 12.77
C ARG A 39 -3.87 13.32 13.08
N ILE A 40 -4.06 14.36 13.90
CA ILE A 40 -2.95 15.24 14.31
C ILE A 40 -1.89 14.43 15.04
N GLN A 41 -2.30 13.61 16.01
CA GLN A 41 -1.36 12.74 16.74
C GLN A 41 -0.60 11.81 15.81
N LYS A 42 -1.28 11.13 14.87
CA LYS A 42 -0.63 10.20 13.94
C LYS A 42 0.32 10.87 12.94
N ARG A 43 0.02 12.10 12.53
CA ARG A 43 0.95 12.90 11.73
C ARG A 43 2.25 13.14 12.49
N TRP A 44 2.16 13.55 13.73
CA TRP A 44 3.34 13.78 14.57
C TRP A 44 4.06 12.49 14.95
N ASP A 45 3.34 11.40 15.18
CA ASP A 45 3.95 10.09 15.44
C ASP A 45 4.88 9.68 14.28
N ILE A 46 4.43 9.84 13.01
CA ILE A 46 5.24 9.45 11.85
C ILE A 46 6.43 10.41 11.62
N VAL A 47 6.23 11.71 11.81
CA VAL A 47 7.33 12.69 11.72
C VAL A 47 8.41 12.39 12.75
N LYS A 48 8.02 12.17 14.01
CA LYS A 48 8.94 11.80 15.10
C LYS A 48 9.66 10.49 14.79
N HIS A 49 8.92 9.47 14.33
CA HIS A 49 9.51 8.19 13.96
C HIS A 49 10.62 8.38 12.93
N HIS A 50 10.36 9.09 11.84
CA HIS A 50 11.36 9.30 10.80
C HIS A 50 12.49 10.23 11.25
N PHE A 51 12.22 11.24 12.05
CA PHE A 51 13.25 12.11 12.59
C PHE A 51 14.28 11.34 13.42
N TYR A 52 13.83 10.42 14.26
CA TYR A 52 14.72 9.67 15.16
C TYR A 52 15.33 8.43 14.53
N ASN A 53 14.68 7.82 13.53
CA ASN A 53 15.09 6.52 13.00
C ASN A 53 15.42 6.53 11.49
N ASN A 54 15.46 7.70 10.84
CA ASN A 54 15.73 7.79 9.42
C ASN A 54 16.72 8.93 9.12
N THR A 55 17.93 8.57 8.76
CA THR A 55 19.04 9.51 8.50
C THR A 55 18.73 10.47 7.35
N PHE A 56 18.14 9.97 6.28
CA PHE A 56 17.73 10.81 5.14
C PHE A 56 16.69 11.85 5.57
N TYR A 57 15.65 11.42 6.26
CA TYR A 57 14.59 12.33 6.70
C TYR A 57 15.11 13.36 7.70
N ARG A 58 15.95 12.91 8.63
CA ARG A 58 16.62 13.80 9.60
C ARG A 58 17.48 14.85 8.90
N SER A 59 18.23 14.48 7.85
CA SER A 59 19.04 15.46 7.10
C SER A 59 18.22 16.54 6.40
N LYS A 60 16.95 16.27 6.11
CA LYS A 60 16.04 17.24 5.51
C LYS A 60 15.37 18.16 6.54
N LEU A 61 15.12 17.67 7.77
CA LEU A 61 14.54 18.46 8.85
C LEU A 61 15.56 19.30 9.63
N GLY A 62 16.83 18.92 9.61
CA GLY A 62 17.88 19.53 10.42
C GLY A 62 18.08 18.80 11.76
N GLU A 63 18.79 19.44 12.68
CA GLU A 63 19.17 18.83 13.97
C GLU A 63 18.06 18.85 15.02
N ILE A 64 17.12 19.78 14.88
CA ILE A 64 16.03 20.00 15.84
C ILE A 64 14.70 19.70 15.17
N LEU A 65 13.89 18.88 15.82
CA LEU A 65 12.54 18.60 15.34
C LEU A 65 11.66 19.85 15.47
N PRO A 66 11.06 20.34 14.37
CA PRO A 66 10.14 21.47 14.40
C PRO A 66 8.94 21.22 15.34
N ASN A 67 8.48 22.27 16.02
CA ASN A 67 7.33 22.20 16.91
C ASN A 67 6.00 22.45 16.19
N ASN A 68 6.03 23.17 15.05
CA ASN A 68 4.85 23.45 14.25
C ASN A 68 4.87 22.63 12.96
N TRP A 69 3.67 22.27 12.50
CA TRP A 69 3.52 21.52 11.26
C TRP A 69 3.99 22.32 10.03
N ASP A 70 3.77 23.61 10.04
CA ASP A 70 4.08 24.51 8.92
C ASP A 70 5.60 24.81 8.79
N ASP A 71 6.37 24.51 9.84
CA ASP A 71 7.84 24.60 9.83
C ASP A 71 8.50 23.36 9.21
N LEU A 72 7.73 22.30 8.88
CA LEU A 72 8.25 21.13 8.21
C LEU A 72 8.58 21.44 6.75
N PRO A 73 9.74 21.00 6.23
CA PRO A 73 10.11 21.23 4.84
C PRO A 73 9.18 20.51 3.88
N ILE A 74 8.85 21.16 2.76
CA ILE A 74 8.13 20.53 1.66
C ILE A 74 9.14 19.68 0.87
N LEU A 75 8.92 18.37 0.85
CA LEU A 75 9.73 17.43 0.09
C LEU A 75 9.07 17.10 -1.24
N ASN A 76 9.86 17.15 -2.30
CA ASN A 76 9.43 16.82 -3.66
C ASN A 76 9.89 15.41 -4.06
N LYS A 77 9.33 14.87 -5.15
CA LYS A 77 9.72 13.57 -5.68
C LYS A 77 11.24 13.45 -5.94
N SER A 78 11.85 14.53 -6.39
CA SER A 78 13.31 14.61 -6.62
C SER A 78 14.14 14.38 -5.37
N ASP A 79 13.66 14.76 -4.20
CA ASP A 79 14.35 14.53 -2.93
C ASP A 79 14.46 13.03 -2.59
N PHE A 80 13.53 12.22 -3.09
CA PHE A 80 13.45 10.77 -2.83
C PHE A 80 14.06 9.92 -3.94
N GLN A 81 14.84 10.51 -4.87
CA GLN A 81 15.48 9.76 -5.97
C GLN A 81 16.79 9.06 -5.55
N ASN A 82 16.98 8.81 -4.28
CA ASN A 82 18.07 8.01 -3.73
C ASN A 82 17.76 6.50 -3.81
N SER A 83 18.75 5.67 -3.50
CA SER A 83 18.52 4.24 -3.34
C SER A 83 17.45 4.00 -2.27
N LEU A 84 16.57 3.00 -2.50
CA LEU A 84 15.52 2.68 -1.53
C LEU A 84 16.12 2.37 -0.14
N GLU A 85 17.27 1.73 -0.09
CA GLU A 85 17.98 1.43 1.16
C GLU A 85 18.30 2.68 1.96
N GLY A 86 18.75 3.73 1.31
CA GLY A 86 19.05 5.02 1.95
C GLY A 86 17.79 5.76 2.45
N LEU A 87 16.61 5.36 2.00
CA LEU A 87 15.33 5.92 2.41
C LEU A 87 14.64 5.14 3.53
N LEU A 88 15.16 3.96 3.90
CA LEU A 88 14.56 3.14 4.95
C LEU A 88 14.98 3.63 6.34
N SER A 89 14.04 3.58 7.28
CA SER A 89 14.31 3.81 8.70
C SER A 89 15.05 2.61 9.31
N GLU A 90 15.75 2.84 10.41
CA GLU A 90 16.40 1.79 11.18
C GLU A 90 15.46 0.64 11.52
N GLY A 91 15.95 -0.59 11.46
CA GLY A 91 15.16 -1.81 11.66
C GLY A 91 14.37 -2.26 10.43
N PHE A 92 14.31 -1.45 9.37
CA PHE A 92 13.63 -1.81 8.12
C PHE A 92 14.63 -2.16 7.01
N SER A 93 14.21 -3.12 6.18
CA SER A 93 14.99 -3.60 5.02
C SER A 93 14.05 -4.05 3.91
N LYS A 94 14.58 -4.30 2.71
CA LYS A 94 13.81 -4.89 1.62
C LYS A 94 13.17 -6.24 1.96
N LYS A 95 13.72 -6.97 2.94
CA LYS A 95 13.22 -8.30 3.35
C LYS A 95 11.99 -8.22 4.25
N ASN A 96 11.87 -7.19 5.08
CA ASN A 96 10.78 -7.07 6.06
C ASN A 96 9.74 -5.99 5.72
N THR A 97 9.85 -5.38 4.53
CA THR A 97 8.90 -4.39 4.02
C THR A 97 8.22 -4.85 2.74
N TYR A 98 7.08 -4.25 2.41
CA TYR A 98 6.44 -4.35 1.11
C TYR A 98 6.92 -3.19 0.23
N ILE A 99 7.59 -3.52 -0.87
CA ILE A 99 8.12 -2.54 -1.81
C ILE A 99 7.14 -2.36 -2.96
N SER A 100 6.93 -1.13 -3.36
CA SER A 100 6.14 -0.77 -4.53
C SER A 100 6.77 0.40 -5.28
N SER A 101 6.32 0.64 -6.50
CA SER A 101 6.76 1.76 -7.31
C SER A 101 5.59 2.41 -8.03
N THR A 102 5.76 3.67 -8.40
CA THR A 102 4.84 4.36 -9.32
C THR A 102 5.24 4.06 -10.76
N SER A 103 4.28 4.19 -11.71
CA SER A 103 4.51 3.92 -13.14
C SER A 103 5.55 4.83 -13.80
N GLY A 104 5.93 5.93 -13.15
CA GLY A 104 6.96 6.83 -13.67
C GLY A 104 6.56 7.56 -14.96
N SER A 105 5.34 8.08 -15.06
CA SER A 105 4.87 8.88 -16.22
C SER A 105 5.81 10.04 -16.58
N SER A 106 6.68 10.47 -15.65
CA SER A 106 7.74 11.46 -15.84
C SER A 106 9.13 10.84 -16.14
N GLY A 107 9.19 9.59 -16.58
CA GLY A 107 10.43 8.89 -16.96
C GLY A 107 11.18 8.16 -15.85
N ALA A 108 11.02 8.54 -14.59
CA ALA A 108 11.67 7.88 -13.47
C ALA A 108 10.64 7.32 -12.47
N PRO A 109 10.57 6.00 -12.24
CA PRO A 109 9.69 5.43 -11.23
C PRO A 109 10.12 5.86 -9.83
N PHE A 110 9.14 6.13 -8.97
CA PHE A 110 9.38 6.39 -7.56
C PHE A 110 9.15 5.10 -6.78
N PHE A 111 10.21 4.62 -6.10
CA PHE A 111 10.14 3.45 -5.24
C PHE A 111 9.86 3.85 -3.80
N PHE A 112 8.99 3.11 -3.15
CA PHE A 112 8.67 3.30 -1.74
C PHE A 112 8.43 1.98 -1.03
N ALA A 113 8.66 1.97 0.27
CA ALA A 113 8.41 0.81 1.13
C ALA A 113 7.29 1.10 2.13
N LYS A 114 6.51 0.09 2.41
CA LYS A 114 5.54 0.06 3.51
C LYS A 114 5.93 -1.02 4.48
N ASP A 115 5.85 -0.77 5.78
CA ASP A 115 5.91 -1.87 6.72
C ASP A 115 4.74 -2.84 6.50
N LYS A 116 4.84 -4.03 7.04
CA LYS A 116 3.82 -5.07 6.85
C LYS A 116 2.48 -4.67 7.44
N TYR A 117 2.48 -3.87 8.50
CA TYR A 117 1.25 -3.38 9.13
C TYR A 117 0.55 -2.34 8.25
N CYS A 118 1.27 -1.36 7.71
CA CYS A 118 0.73 -0.39 6.75
C CYS A 118 0.14 -1.08 5.52
N HIS A 119 0.82 -2.12 5.01
CA HIS A 119 0.29 -2.91 3.89
C HIS A 119 -0.97 -3.68 4.29
N SER A 120 -1.03 -4.24 5.52
CA SER A 120 -2.22 -4.89 6.07
C SER A 120 -3.40 -3.93 6.20
N LEU A 121 -3.17 -2.67 6.61
CA LEU A 121 -4.20 -1.62 6.64
C LEU A 121 -4.74 -1.31 5.23
N SER A 122 -3.88 -1.32 4.21
CA SER A 122 -4.32 -1.14 2.82
C SER A 122 -5.29 -2.26 2.40
N TRP A 123 -4.97 -3.52 2.71
CA TRP A 123 -5.84 -4.66 2.47
C TRP A 123 -7.13 -4.61 3.28
N ALA A 124 -7.06 -4.29 4.56
CA ALA A 124 -8.23 -4.12 5.42
C ALA A 124 -9.20 -3.08 4.85
N ASN A 125 -8.67 -2.00 4.28
CA ASN A 125 -9.46 -0.95 3.65
C ASN A 125 -10.16 -1.42 2.36
N ILE A 126 -9.45 -2.17 1.51
CA ILE A 126 -10.01 -2.78 0.29
C ILE A 126 -11.14 -3.74 0.65
N ILE A 127 -10.89 -4.67 1.58
CA ILE A 127 -11.87 -5.66 2.04
C ILE A 127 -13.12 -4.98 2.58
N ASN A 128 -12.94 -3.96 3.40
CA ASN A 128 -14.09 -3.24 3.95
C ASN A 128 -14.89 -2.47 2.87
N ARG A 129 -14.22 -1.90 1.86
CA ARG A 129 -14.94 -1.27 0.73
C ARG A 129 -15.78 -2.30 -0.02
N TYR A 130 -15.25 -3.49 -0.29
CA TYR A 130 -15.98 -4.57 -0.92
C TYR A 130 -17.19 -5.00 -0.09
N GLN A 131 -17.00 -5.17 1.23
CA GLN A 131 -18.11 -5.50 2.15
C GLN A 131 -19.23 -4.45 2.13
N LYS A 132 -18.88 -3.15 2.12
CA LYS A 132 -19.87 -2.07 2.04
C LYS A 132 -20.66 -2.05 0.73
N LEU A 133 -20.05 -2.51 -0.36
CA LEU A 133 -20.69 -2.65 -1.67
C LEU A 133 -21.43 -3.99 -1.84
N GLY A 134 -21.50 -4.83 -0.80
CA GLY A 134 -22.09 -6.16 -0.90
C GLY A 134 -21.26 -7.16 -1.71
N ILE A 135 -20.03 -6.79 -2.10
CA ILE A 135 -19.14 -7.64 -2.89
C ILE A 135 -18.41 -8.61 -1.96
N ARG A 136 -18.55 -9.91 -2.23
CA ARG A 136 -17.85 -10.95 -1.49
C ARG A 136 -16.35 -10.88 -1.76
N PHE A 137 -15.54 -11.08 -0.73
CA PHE A 137 -14.10 -11.23 -0.90
C PHE A 137 -13.80 -12.40 -1.86
N ARG A 138 -12.93 -12.17 -2.84
CA ARG A 138 -12.69 -13.08 -3.97
C ARG A 138 -13.90 -13.32 -4.89
N ALA A 139 -14.87 -12.40 -4.96
CA ALA A 139 -15.80 -12.41 -6.07
C ALA A 139 -15.01 -12.37 -7.40
N PRO A 140 -15.51 -12.98 -8.48
CA PRO A 140 -14.88 -12.86 -9.79
C PRO A 140 -14.62 -11.38 -10.12
N GLU A 141 -13.39 -11.05 -10.51
CA GLU A 141 -12.97 -9.68 -10.78
C GLU A 141 -12.28 -9.63 -12.16
N ALA A 142 -12.83 -8.86 -13.08
CA ALA A 142 -12.16 -8.53 -14.32
C ALA A 142 -11.30 -7.27 -14.13
N ARG A 143 -10.02 -7.35 -14.50
CA ARG A 143 -9.08 -6.24 -14.37
C ARG A 143 -8.48 -5.86 -15.69
N PHE A 144 -8.66 -4.59 -16.05
CA PHE A 144 -8.02 -3.98 -17.19
C PHE A 144 -6.80 -3.18 -16.71
N TYR A 145 -5.60 -3.65 -16.98
CA TYR A 145 -4.37 -2.88 -16.74
C TYR A 145 -3.17 -3.44 -17.53
N GLY A 146 -2.10 -2.66 -17.57
CA GLY A 146 -0.89 -3.05 -18.28
C GLY A 146 -0.30 -4.35 -17.75
N ILE A 147 0.14 -5.21 -18.66
CA ILE A 147 0.82 -6.45 -18.30
C ILE A 147 2.30 -6.11 -18.07
N PRO A 148 2.91 -6.54 -16.97
CA PRO A 148 4.35 -6.40 -16.76
C PRO A 148 5.14 -7.01 -17.93
N LEU A 149 6.14 -6.31 -18.42
CA LEU A 149 6.98 -6.77 -19.53
C LEU A 149 7.92 -7.90 -19.11
N ASP A 150 8.30 -7.95 -17.83
CA ASP A 150 9.16 -9.01 -17.26
C ASP A 150 8.36 -10.31 -17.08
N LYS A 151 8.87 -11.39 -17.74
CA LYS A 151 8.25 -12.74 -17.67
C LYS A 151 8.11 -13.28 -16.24
N LYS A 152 9.03 -12.96 -15.34
CA LYS A 152 8.99 -13.40 -13.94
C LYS A 152 7.88 -12.68 -13.17
N GLN A 153 7.81 -11.37 -13.32
CA GLN A 153 6.73 -10.57 -12.73
C GLN A 153 5.36 -10.98 -13.26
N TYR A 154 5.25 -11.22 -14.57
CA TYR A 154 4.02 -11.69 -15.19
C TYR A 154 3.51 -13.00 -14.54
N LYS A 155 4.41 -14.02 -14.39
CA LYS A 155 4.03 -15.28 -13.74
C LYS A 155 3.58 -15.10 -12.29
N LEU A 156 4.25 -14.24 -11.53
CA LEU A 156 3.86 -13.95 -10.15
C LEU A 156 2.50 -13.24 -10.07
N GLU A 157 2.23 -12.33 -10.97
CA GLU A 157 0.93 -11.63 -11.02
C GLU A 157 -0.19 -12.60 -11.45
N MET A 158 0.04 -13.47 -12.42
CA MET A 158 -0.92 -14.53 -12.80
C MET A 158 -1.24 -15.47 -11.62
N LEU A 159 -0.23 -15.84 -10.83
CA LEU A 159 -0.44 -16.65 -9.64
C LEU A 159 -1.29 -15.92 -8.60
N LYS A 160 -1.02 -14.64 -8.36
CA LYS A 160 -1.83 -13.80 -7.46
C LYS A 160 -3.28 -13.68 -7.97
N ASP A 161 -3.45 -13.47 -9.27
CA ASP A 161 -4.78 -13.34 -9.88
C ASP A 161 -5.58 -14.63 -9.73
N PHE A 162 -4.95 -15.80 -9.93
CA PHE A 162 -5.59 -17.09 -9.67
C PHE A 162 -6.07 -17.23 -8.22
N PHE A 163 -5.21 -16.93 -7.24
CA PHE A 163 -5.61 -16.98 -5.82
C PHE A 163 -6.68 -15.96 -5.45
N MET A 164 -6.75 -14.85 -6.15
CA MET A 164 -7.71 -13.78 -5.90
C MET A 164 -8.98 -13.86 -6.76
N ASN A 165 -9.12 -14.93 -7.56
CA ASN A 165 -10.22 -15.12 -8.50
C ASN A 165 -10.38 -13.95 -9.48
N ARG A 166 -9.29 -13.59 -10.14
CA ARG A 166 -9.21 -12.44 -11.05
C ARG A 166 -8.84 -12.88 -12.43
N VAL A 167 -9.45 -12.24 -13.43
CA VAL A 167 -9.08 -12.36 -14.84
C VAL A 167 -8.48 -11.02 -15.27
N ARG A 168 -7.31 -11.09 -15.90
CA ARG A 168 -6.58 -9.91 -16.37
C ARG A 168 -6.75 -9.74 -17.85
N PHE A 169 -7.21 -8.56 -18.25
CA PHE A 169 -7.37 -8.15 -19.64
C PHE A 169 -6.33 -7.10 -20.03
N LYS A 170 -5.84 -7.18 -21.26
CA LYS A 170 -4.91 -6.18 -21.79
C LYS A 170 -5.67 -4.90 -22.12
N ILE A 171 -5.29 -3.77 -21.50
CA ILE A 171 -5.92 -2.46 -21.78
C ILE A 171 -5.72 -1.98 -23.22
N PHE A 172 -4.72 -2.51 -23.93
CA PHE A 172 -4.42 -2.12 -25.29
C PHE A 172 -5.03 -3.04 -26.35
N ASP A 173 -5.70 -4.13 -25.93
CA ASP A 173 -6.39 -5.06 -26.80
C ASP A 173 -7.90 -4.91 -26.57
N LEU A 174 -8.51 -4.02 -27.33
CA LEU A 174 -9.96 -3.77 -27.33
C LEU A 174 -10.62 -4.40 -28.56
N SER A 175 -10.03 -5.46 -29.09
CA SER A 175 -10.62 -6.22 -30.20
C SER A 175 -11.94 -6.90 -29.78
N ASP A 176 -12.86 -7.10 -30.72
CA ASP A 176 -14.13 -7.75 -30.46
C ASP A 176 -14.00 -9.13 -29.77
N PRO A 177 -13.03 -10.00 -30.13
CA PRO A 177 -12.79 -11.23 -29.40
C PRO A 177 -12.42 -11.01 -27.92
N ALA A 178 -11.49 -10.09 -27.63
CA ALA A 178 -11.07 -9.78 -26.26
C ALA A 178 -12.22 -9.21 -25.42
N MET A 179 -13.08 -8.38 -26.04
CA MET A 179 -14.27 -7.83 -25.37
C MET A 179 -15.34 -8.88 -25.13
N ARG A 180 -15.52 -9.86 -26.01
CA ARG A 180 -16.43 -10.99 -25.80
C ARG A 180 -15.97 -11.87 -24.64
N ASP A 181 -14.68 -12.18 -24.56
CA ASP A 181 -14.10 -12.95 -23.44
C ASP A 181 -14.27 -12.26 -22.09
N PHE A 182 -14.44 -10.93 -22.11
CA PHE A 182 -14.72 -10.16 -20.89
C PHE A 182 -16.18 -10.32 -20.39
N VAL A 183 -17.14 -10.50 -21.29
CA VAL A 183 -18.59 -10.49 -21.00
C VAL A 183 -19.11 -11.88 -20.55
N ILE A 184 -18.34 -12.95 -20.82
CA ILE A 184 -18.68 -14.33 -20.41
C ILE A 184 -18.15 -14.61 -19.00
#